data_080a094d38071e93f2de03be47247092
#
_entry.id   080a094d38071e93f2de03be47247092
#
_cell.length_a   1.000
_cell.length_b   1.000
_cell.length_c   1.000
_cell.angle_alpha   90.00
_cell.angle_beta   90.00
_cell.angle_gamma   90.00
#
_symmetry.space_group_name_H-M   'P 1'
#
loop_
_entity.id
_entity.type
_entity.pdbx_description
1 polymer ?
#
loop_
_entity_poly.entity_id
_entity_poly.type
_entity_poly.pdbx_seq_one_letter_code
_entity_poly.pdbx_strand_id
1 'polypeptide(L)'
;MKKISIMVPCYNEEENVIPISEALVDMFAKDLPQYDYEILFIDNDSTDSTRVKLRAICEKNHKIKAIFNAKNFGQFNSPYYGILQTTGDCTIPVCADFQDPIELIPKLVAKWEEGF
;
A
#
# COMPACT_ATOMS: atom_id res chain seq x y z
N MET A 1 -15.17 5.41 -12.82
CA MET A 1 -13.70 5.45 -12.63
C MET A 1 -13.26 4.19 -11.90
N LYS A 2 -12.35 3.44 -12.50
CA LYS A 2 -11.82 2.24 -11.86
C LYS A 2 -10.88 2.62 -10.72
N LYS A 3 -10.79 1.74 -9.73
CA LYS A 3 -10.02 1.97 -8.51
C LYS A 3 -8.89 0.94 -8.40
N ILE A 4 -7.70 1.40 -8.06
CA ILE A 4 -6.53 0.56 -7.84
C ILE A 4 -6.23 0.55 -6.34
N SER A 5 -6.07 -0.65 -5.78
CA SER A 5 -5.66 -0.81 -4.38
C SER A 5 -4.20 -1.22 -4.32
N ILE A 6 -3.42 -0.51 -3.51
CA ILE A 6 -2.05 -0.89 -3.20
C ILE A 6 -2.03 -1.41 -1.77
N MET A 7 -1.56 -2.62 -1.57
CA MET A 7 -1.46 -3.24 -0.26
C MET A 7 0.01 -3.31 0.14
N VAL A 8 0.35 -2.72 1.29
CA VAL A 8 1.74 -2.59 1.75
C VAL A 8 1.88 -3.25 3.12
N PRO A 9 2.32 -4.51 3.18
CA PRO A 9 2.63 -5.11 4.47
C PRO A 9 3.88 -4.48 5.05
N CYS A 10 3.88 -4.23 6.35
CA CYS A 10 5.05 -3.64 7.00
C CYS A 10 5.23 -4.18 8.41
N TYR A 11 6.50 -4.22 8.82
CA TYR A 11 6.93 -4.57 10.16
C TYR A 11 8.23 -3.85 10.44
N ASN A 12 8.21 -2.93 11.41
CA ASN A 12 9.37 -2.11 11.77
C ASN A 12 9.99 -1.40 10.55
N GLU A 13 9.14 -0.66 9.82
CA GLU A 13 9.52 0.08 8.62
C GLU A 13 9.46 1.59 8.84
N GLU A 14 9.84 2.06 10.04
CA GLU A 14 9.70 3.47 10.38
C GLU A 14 10.47 4.42 9.45
N GLU A 15 11.55 3.95 8.83
CA GLU A 15 12.32 4.77 7.90
C GLU A 15 11.69 4.85 6.52
N ASN A 16 10.82 3.91 6.16
CA ASN A 16 10.32 3.75 4.80
C ASN A 16 8.86 4.13 4.61
N VAL A 17 8.03 4.09 5.66
CA VAL A 17 6.57 4.28 5.47
C VAL A 17 6.21 5.65 4.92
N ILE A 18 6.87 6.72 5.36
CA ILE A 18 6.59 8.06 4.84
C ILE A 18 7.11 8.19 3.39
N PRO A 19 8.39 7.85 3.09
CA PRO A 19 8.85 7.92 1.71
C PRO A 19 8.04 7.09 0.73
N ILE A 20 7.64 5.86 1.09
CA ILE A 20 6.89 5.03 0.15
C ILE A 20 5.47 5.54 -0.04
N SER A 21 4.83 6.08 1.00
CA SER A 21 3.50 6.66 0.85
C SER A 21 3.54 7.85 -0.10
N GLU A 22 4.55 8.72 0.03
CA GLU A 22 4.71 9.86 -0.84
C GLU A 22 5.00 9.44 -2.29
N ALA A 23 5.86 8.44 -2.48
CA ALA A 23 6.18 7.93 -3.81
C ALA A 23 4.95 7.33 -4.50
N LEU A 24 4.12 6.61 -3.77
CA LEU A 24 2.89 6.02 -4.31
C LEU A 24 1.87 7.10 -4.69
N VAL A 25 1.67 8.10 -3.83
CA VAL A 25 0.75 9.20 -4.12
C VAL A 25 1.22 9.97 -5.36
N ASP A 26 2.51 10.27 -5.45
CA ASP A 26 3.07 10.95 -6.63
C ASP A 26 2.89 10.12 -7.89
N MET A 27 3.10 8.82 -7.82
CA MET A 27 2.94 7.92 -8.97
C MET A 27 1.50 7.95 -9.48
N PHE A 28 0.51 7.91 -8.59
CA PHE A 28 -0.89 8.00 -9.01
C PHE A 28 -1.20 9.34 -9.66
N ALA A 29 -0.66 10.43 -9.11
CA ALA A 29 -0.92 11.76 -9.67
C ALA A 29 -0.30 11.96 -11.05
N LYS A 30 0.89 11.40 -11.29
CA LYS A 30 1.64 11.61 -12.53
C LYS A 30 1.34 10.56 -13.59
N ASP A 31 1.28 9.28 -13.20
CA ASP A 31 1.25 8.18 -14.14
C ASP A 31 -0.14 7.54 -14.29
N LEU A 32 -0.99 7.64 -13.28
CA LEU A 32 -2.31 7.00 -13.26
C LEU A 32 -3.41 7.98 -12.82
N PRO A 33 -3.46 9.22 -13.37
CA PRO A 33 -4.44 10.20 -12.91
C PRO A 33 -5.89 9.82 -13.26
N GLN A 34 -6.09 8.89 -14.18
CA GLN A 34 -7.41 8.43 -14.59
C GLN A 34 -8.03 7.39 -13.66
N TYR A 35 -7.28 6.96 -12.64
CA TYR A 35 -7.77 5.98 -11.68
C TYR A 35 -8.01 6.62 -10.32
N ASP A 36 -9.02 6.12 -9.60
CA ASP A 36 -9.09 6.31 -8.17
C ASP A 36 -8.14 5.32 -7.49
N TYR A 37 -7.79 5.55 -6.23
CA TYR A 37 -6.87 4.64 -5.56
C TYR A 37 -7.14 4.57 -4.07
N GLU A 38 -6.65 3.50 -3.46
CA GLU A 38 -6.46 3.40 -2.02
C GLU A 38 -5.10 2.76 -1.76
N ILE A 39 -4.46 3.17 -0.67
CA ILE A 39 -3.22 2.56 -0.22
C ILE A 39 -3.50 2.00 1.17
N LEU A 40 -3.35 0.70 1.32
CA LEU A 40 -3.63 0.00 2.57
C LEU A 40 -2.35 -0.56 3.16
N PHE A 41 -1.90 0.04 4.26
CA PHE A 41 -0.77 -0.48 5.04
C PHE A 41 -1.28 -1.52 6.03
N ILE A 42 -0.61 -2.66 6.08
CA ILE A 42 -0.90 -3.71 7.06
C ILE A 42 0.29 -3.76 8.03
N ASP A 43 0.12 -3.18 9.20
CA ASP A 43 1.17 -3.18 10.21
C ASP A 43 1.09 -4.48 11.03
N ASN A 44 2.15 -5.24 11.02
CA ASN A 44 2.20 -6.56 11.59
C ASN A 44 2.83 -6.52 12.99
N ASP A 45 2.26 -5.69 13.87
CA ASP A 45 2.66 -5.51 15.26
C ASP A 45 4.06 -4.92 15.40
N SER A 46 4.31 -3.81 14.70
CA SER A 46 5.59 -3.10 14.79
C SER A 46 5.87 -2.58 16.20
N THR A 47 7.12 -2.63 16.60
CA THR A 47 7.58 -2.19 17.91
C THR A 47 8.31 -0.85 17.86
N ASP A 48 8.57 -0.32 16.67
CA ASP A 48 9.21 0.98 16.48
C ASP A 48 8.17 2.08 16.24
N SER A 49 8.53 3.17 15.59
CA SER A 49 7.64 4.31 15.33
C SER A 49 6.75 4.14 14.10
N THR A 50 6.73 2.96 13.47
CA THR A 50 5.93 2.70 12.26
C THR A 50 4.47 3.07 12.47
N ARG A 51 3.84 2.63 13.57
CA ARG A 51 2.41 2.86 13.82
C ARG A 51 2.09 4.33 13.98
N VAL A 52 2.93 5.08 14.68
CA VAL A 52 2.73 6.53 14.88
C VAL A 52 2.78 7.25 13.54
N LYS A 53 3.75 6.90 12.70
CA LYS A 53 3.91 7.50 11.39
C LYS A 53 2.74 7.16 10.46
N LEU A 54 2.27 5.91 10.50
CA LEU A 54 1.12 5.50 9.68
C LEU A 54 -0.15 6.25 10.08
N ARG A 55 -0.39 6.45 11.36
CA ARG A 55 -1.55 7.23 11.82
C ARG A 55 -1.49 8.66 11.29
N ALA A 56 -0.32 9.30 11.34
CA ALA A 56 -0.14 10.64 10.82
C ALA A 56 -0.38 10.70 9.30
N ILE A 57 0.11 9.72 8.56
CA ILE A 57 -0.10 9.64 7.11
C ILE A 57 -1.59 9.51 6.79
N CYS A 58 -2.30 8.64 7.50
CA CYS A 58 -3.73 8.42 7.28
C CYS A 58 -4.57 9.66 7.58
N GLU A 59 -4.17 10.45 8.58
CA GLU A 59 -4.85 11.69 8.89
C GLU A 59 -4.73 12.74 7.78
N LYS A 60 -3.59 12.74 7.08
CA LYS A 60 -3.34 13.71 6.01
C LYS A 60 -3.97 13.32 4.68
N ASN A 61 -4.19 12.04 4.43
CA ASN A 61 -4.73 11.56 3.17
C ASN A 61 -5.72 10.43 3.43
N HIS A 62 -7.00 10.70 3.20
CA HIS A 62 -8.07 9.74 3.48
C HIS A 62 -8.08 8.53 2.54
N LYS A 63 -7.32 8.57 1.45
CA LYS A 63 -7.14 7.44 0.55
C LYS A 63 -6.09 6.46 1.07
N ILE A 64 -5.36 6.82 2.12
CA ILE A 64 -4.39 5.96 2.77
C ILE A 64 -5.01 5.44 4.06
N LYS A 65 -5.02 4.12 4.21
CA LYS A 65 -5.61 3.43 5.35
C LYS A 65 -4.58 2.51 5.98
N ALA A 66 -4.78 2.17 7.24
CA ALA A 66 -3.87 1.27 7.93
C ALA A 66 -4.66 0.29 8.79
N ILE A 67 -4.20 -0.96 8.80
CA ILE A 67 -4.69 -2.00 9.70
C ILE A 67 -3.55 -2.34 10.64
N PHE A 68 -3.82 -2.33 11.95
CA PHE A 68 -2.83 -2.63 12.97
C PHE A 68 -3.14 -3.98 13.58
N ASN A 69 -2.33 -4.98 13.27
CA ASN A 69 -2.49 -6.31 13.83
C ASN A 69 -1.95 -6.34 15.27
N ALA A 70 -2.65 -7.05 16.16
CA ALA A 70 -2.23 -7.20 17.55
C ALA A 70 -1.08 -8.19 17.71
N LYS A 71 -0.85 -9.02 16.69
CA LYS A 71 0.22 -10.02 16.67
C LYS A 71 0.87 -10.02 15.31
N ASN A 72 2.12 -10.48 15.25
CA ASN A 72 2.77 -10.73 13.97
C ASN A 72 2.29 -12.06 13.43
N PHE A 73 1.47 -12.04 12.37
CA PHE A 73 0.94 -13.24 11.73
C PHE A 73 1.88 -13.84 10.69
N GLY A 74 3.04 -13.23 10.47
CA GLY A 74 4.00 -13.68 9.48
C GLY A 74 3.70 -13.14 8.08
N GLN A 75 4.65 -13.39 7.17
CA GLN A 75 4.59 -12.82 5.83
C GLN A 75 3.46 -13.36 4.96
N PHE A 76 3.00 -14.58 5.23
CA PHE A 76 2.00 -15.21 4.37
C PHE A 76 0.57 -14.90 4.79
N ASN A 77 0.30 -14.84 6.09
CA ASN A 77 -1.06 -14.63 6.58
C ASN A 77 -1.49 -13.16 6.53
N SER A 78 -0.60 -12.24 6.89
CA SER A 78 -0.92 -10.83 6.94
C SER A 78 -1.21 -10.24 5.54
N PRO A 79 -0.38 -10.50 4.51
CA PRO A 79 -0.70 -10.05 3.16
C PRO A 79 -2.03 -10.60 2.62
N TYR A 80 -2.34 -11.87 2.87
CA TYR A 80 -3.61 -12.45 2.43
C TYR A 80 -4.79 -11.72 3.08
N TYR A 81 -4.71 -11.46 4.38
CA TYR A 81 -5.74 -10.71 5.09
C TYR A 81 -5.90 -9.32 4.50
N GLY A 82 -4.78 -8.65 4.19
CA GLY A 82 -4.80 -7.32 3.59
C GLY A 82 -5.51 -7.30 2.25
N ILE A 83 -5.26 -8.30 1.39
CA ILE A 83 -5.92 -8.40 0.09
C ILE A 83 -7.44 -8.50 0.27
N LEU A 84 -7.90 -9.26 1.25
CA LEU A 84 -9.33 -9.39 1.54
C LEU A 84 -9.97 -8.08 2.00
N GLN A 85 -9.19 -7.14 2.52
CA GLN A 85 -9.69 -5.86 3.02
C GLN A 85 -9.65 -4.74 1.97
N THR A 86 -9.07 -4.99 0.78
CA THR A 86 -9.03 -3.98 -0.28
C THR A 86 -10.36 -3.90 -1.00
N THR A 87 -10.69 -2.72 -1.53
CA THR A 87 -11.94 -2.45 -2.20
C THR A 87 -11.78 -2.07 -3.67
N GLY A 88 -10.55 -2.09 -4.19
CA GLY A 88 -10.30 -1.70 -5.58
C GLY A 88 -10.65 -2.78 -6.59
N ASP A 89 -10.72 -2.38 -7.84
CA ASP A 89 -10.93 -3.29 -8.96
C ASP A 89 -9.68 -4.12 -9.26
N CYS A 90 -8.52 -3.60 -8.90
CA CYS A 90 -7.23 -4.28 -9.04
C CYS A 90 -6.43 -4.05 -7.76
N THR A 91 -5.83 -5.08 -7.21
CA THR A 91 -5.02 -5.00 -5.99
C THR A 91 -3.59 -5.41 -6.29
N ILE A 92 -2.63 -4.57 -5.90
CA ILE A 92 -1.20 -4.81 -6.14
C ILE A 92 -0.47 -4.76 -4.79
N PRO A 93 0.19 -5.86 -4.37
CA PRO A 93 1.04 -5.83 -3.18
C PRO A 93 2.38 -5.17 -3.48
N VAL A 94 2.87 -4.36 -2.54
CA VAL A 94 4.15 -3.65 -2.66
C VAL A 94 4.89 -3.77 -1.34
N CYS A 95 6.18 -4.09 -1.39
CA CYS A 95 7.01 -4.17 -0.19
C CYS A 95 7.39 -2.77 0.30
N ALA A 96 7.29 -2.55 1.61
CA ALA A 96 7.54 -1.23 2.21
C ALA A 96 9.00 -0.79 2.10
N ASP A 97 9.93 -1.70 1.91
CA ASP A 97 11.36 -1.43 1.86
C ASP A 97 11.88 -1.07 0.47
N PHE A 98 11.00 -0.75 -0.48
CA PHE A 98 11.35 -0.39 -1.85
C PHE A 98 12.02 -1.49 -2.65
N GLN A 99 11.87 -2.77 -2.26
CA GLN A 99 12.38 -3.88 -3.06
C GLN A 99 11.70 -3.96 -4.42
N ASP A 100 10.42 -3.57 -4.49
CA ASP A 100 9.68 -3.53 -5.74
C ASP A 100 9.73 -2.11 -6.31
N PRO A 101 10.20 -1.93 -7.56
CA PRO A 101 10.22 -0.60 -8.16
C PRO A 101 8.80 -0.04 -8.35
N ILE A 102 8.59 1.17 -7.85
CA ILE A 102 7.28 1.84 -7.98
C ILE A 102 6.91 2.04 -9.47
N GLU A 103 7.90 2.22 -10.33
CA GLU A 103 7.71 2.43 -11.76
C GLU A 103 7.08 1.24 -12.47
N LEU A 104 7.10 0.05 -11.86
CA LEU A 104 6.45 -1.12 -12.44
C LEU A 104 4.94 -1.09 -12.26
N ILE A 105 4.42 -0.33 -11.31
CA ILE A 105 2.98 -0.31 -11.03
C ILE A 105 2.17 0.14 -12.24
N PRO A 106 2.49 1.24 -12.93
CA PRO A 106 1.76 1.60 -14.15
C PRO A 106 1.79 0.51 -15.22
N LYS A 107 2.90 -0.21 -15.34
CA LYS A 107 3.03 -1.32 -16.30
C LYS A 107 2.13 -2.49 -15.93
N LEU A 108 2.04 -2.80 -14.63
CA LEU A 108 1.14 -3.86 -14.15
C LEU A 108 -0.33 -3.49 -14.38
N VAL A 109 -0.69 -2.23 -14.15
CA VAL A 109 -2.04 -1.75 -14.40
C VAL A 109 -2.37 -1.85 -15.89
N ALA A 110 -1.44 -1.49 -16.78
CA ALA A 110 -1.63 -1.62 -18.21
C ALA A 110 -1.87 -3.07 -18.62
N LYS A 111 -1.13 -4.01 -18.04
CA LYS A 111 -1.33 -5.44 -18.28
C LYS A 111 -2.69 -5.90 -17.80
N TRP A 112 -3.11 -5.47 -16.64
CA TRP A 112 -4.44 -5.79 -16.10
C TRP A 112 -5.54 -5.28 -17.03
N GLU A 113 -5.41 -4.07 -17.57
CA GLU A 113 -6.39 -3.53 -18.52
C GLU A 113 -6.43 -4.35 -19.81
N GLU A 114 -5.34 -4.99 -20.19
CA GLU A 114 -5.28 -5.88 -21.35
C GLU A 114 -5.90 -7.26 -21.09
N GLY A 115 -6.29 -7.56 -19.86
CA GLY A 115 -6.94 -8.82 -19.51
C GLY A 115 -6.03 -9.86 -18.85
N PHE A 116 -4.88 -9.46 -18.32
CA PHE A 116 -3.98 -10.37 -17.60
C PHE A 116 -4.26 -10.42 -16.12
#